data_3292c7313ff6aa738930211011d35a43
#
_entry.id   3292c7313ff6aa738930211011d35a43
#
_cell.length_a   1.000
_cell.length_b   1.000
_cell.length_c   1.000
_cell.angle_alpha   90.00
_cell.angle_beta   90.00
_cell.angle_gamma   90.00
#
_symmetry.space_group_name_H-M   'P 1'
#
loop_
_entity.id
_entity.type
_entity.pdbx_description
1 polymer ?
#
loop_
_entity_poly.entity_id
_entity_poly.type
_entity_poly.pdbx_seq_one_letter_code
_entity_poly.pdbx_strand_id
1 'polypeptide(L)'
;MRQTLLLYIAIALAVGLVEAKNRDYQMGTVVSMNSVPCGTQQKRHKKTEALLCHEYVLRSGNIDYRIQQKQGKNAELLPVGVQAEFRIEKDRMFLRAPAGEGKERQFLVVSEAANTNVPDVVPPR
;
A
#
# COMPACT_ATOMS: atom_id res chain seq x y z
N MET A 1 -30.48 39.12 -9.05
CA MET A 1 -30.83 37.71 -8.96
C MET A 1 -29.95 36.83 -9.80
N ARG A 2 -29.61 37.23 -11.00
CA ARG A 2 -28.73 36.39 -11.82
C ARG A 2 -27.35 36.20 -11.25
N GLN A 3 -26.85 37.20 -10.55
CA GLN A 3 -25.50 37.13 -9.97
C GLN A 3 -25.43 36.13 -8.80
N THR A 4 -26.52 35.96 -8.08
CA THR A 4 -26.55 35.03 -6.97
C THR A 4 -26.43 33.60 -7.44
N LEU A 5 -27.06 33.26 -8.57
CA LEU A 5 -27.00 31.90 -9.09
C LEU A 5 -25.58 31.52 -9.51
N LEU A 6 -24.85 32.45 -10.08
CA LEU A 6 -23.47 32.18 -10.50
C LEU A 6 -22.58 31.86 -9.31
N LEU A 7 -22.80 32.52 -8.18
CA LEU A 7 -22.00 32.27 -6.99
C LEU A 7 -22.23 30.86 -6.45
N TYR A 8 -23.46 30.40 -6.49
CA TYR A 8 -23.74 29.05 -6.01
C TYR A 8 -23.07 27.98 -6.83
N ILE A 9 -23.03 28.17 -8.15
CA ILE A 9 -22.40 27.19 -9.02
C ILE A 9 -20.90 27.10 -8.75
N ALA A 10 -20.24 28.22 -8.52
CA ALA A 10 -18.82 28.23 -8.24
C ALA A 10 -18.49 27.49 -6.95
N ILE A 11 -19.30 27.65 -5.93
CA ILE A 11 -19.07 26.99 -4.66
C ILE A 11 -19.23 25.48 -4.80
N ALA A 12 -20.22 25.04 -5.56
CA ALA A 12 -20.45 23.61 -5.76
C ALA A 12 -19.26 22.95 -6.45
N LEU A 13 -18.66 23.59 -7.42
CA LEU A 13 -17.51 23.06 -8.12
C LEU A 13 -16.30 22.91 -7.21
N ALA A 14 -16.08 23.87 -6.32
CA ALA A 14 -14.95 23.81 -5.40
C ALA A 14 -15.09 22.63 -4.43
N VAL A 15 -16.28 22.39 -3.94
CA VAL A 15 -16.52 21.28 -3.04
C VAL A 15 -16.27 19.94 -3.73
N GLY A 16 -16.70 19.82 -4.98
CA GLY A 16 -16.50 18.58 -5.73
C GLY A 16 -15.03 18.24 -5.92
N LEU A 17 -14.19 19.22 -6.14
CA LEU A 17 -12.75 18.99 -6.32
C LEU A 17 -12.09 18.51 -5.04
N VAL A 18 -12.50 19.02 -3.88
CA VAL A 18 -11.92 18.60 -2.61
C VAL A 18 -12.26 17.14 -2.32
N GLU A 19 -13.47 16.72 -2.61
CA GLU A 19 -13.88 15.35 -2.37
C GLU A 19 -13.09 14.35 -3.21
N ALA A 20 -12.74 14.70 -4.42
CA ALA A 20 -12.05 13.79 -5.31
C ALA A 20 -10.67 13.36 -4.80
N LYS A 21 -10.04 14.15 -3.97
CA LYS A 21 -8.70 13.83 -3.48
C LYS A 21 -8.69 12.76 -2.40
N ASN A 22 -9.81 12.50 -1.76
CA ASN A 22 -9.84 11.57 -0.63
C ASN A 22 -10.30 10.17 -0.97
N ARG A 23 -10.48 9.87 -2.25
CA ARG A 23 -11.04 8.58 -2.63
C ARG A 23 -10.05 7.47 -2.86
N ASP A 24 -8.77 7.78 -2.87
CA ASP A 24 -7.81 6.81 -3.35
C ASP A 24 -7.28 5.85 -2.31
N TYR A 25 -7.54 6.11 -1.05
CA TYR A 25 -6.99 5.26 -0.01
C TYR A 25 -7.91 4.12 0.36
N GLN A 26 -7.32 2.96 0.53
CA GLN A 26 -8.02 1.76 1.00
C GLN A 26 -7.44 1.37 2.34
N MET A 27 -8.15 0.51 3.06
CA MET A 27 -7.67 0.03 4.35
C MET A 27 -7.21 -1.41 4.22
N GLY A 28 -6.15 -1.74 4.93
CA GLY A 28 -5.65 -3.10 4.97
C GLY A 28 -4.95 -3.38 6.28
N THR A 29 -4.56 -4.63 6.46
CA THR A 29 -3.86 -5.07 7.67
C THR A 29 -2.58 -5.78 7.24
N VAL A 30 -1.48 -5.46 7.92
CA VAL A 30 -0.22 -6.16 7.69
C VAL A 30 -0.33 -7.50 8.39
N VAL A 31 -0.32 -8.60 7.62
CA VAL A 31 -0.52 -9.92 8.19
C VAL A 31 0.75 -10.74 8.30
N SER A 32 1.80 -10.38 7.59
CA SER A 32 3.07 -11.09 7.74
C SER A 32 4.23 -10.23 7.25
N MET A 33 5.43 -10.61 7.67
CA MET A 33 6.66 -9.94 7.26
C MET A 33 7.77 -10.97 7.16
N ASN A 34 8.55 -10.87 6.10
CA ASN A 34 9.73 -11.72 5.91
C ASN A 34 10.86 -10.92 5.29
N SER A 35 12.08 -11.38 5.50
CA SER A 35 13.23 -10.85 4.76
C SER A 35 13.47 -11.76 3.58
N VAL A 36 13.53 -11.20 2.39
CA VAL A 36 13.69 -11.98 1.18
C VAL A 36 14.76 -11.37 0.29
N PRO A 37 15.45 -12.18 -0.50
CA PRO A 37 16.35 -11.63 -1.51
C PRO A 37 15.54 -10.93 -2.58
N CYS A 38 15.97 -9.74 -2.98
CA CYS A 38 15.22 -8.97 -3.96
C CYS A 38 16.12 -8.38 -5.03
N GLY A 39 17.28 -8.94 -5.23
CA GLY A 39 18.21 -8.48 -6.24
C GLY A 39 19.61 -8.73 -5.78
N THR A 40 20.57 -8.20 -6.55
CA THR A 40 21.97 -8.35 -6.20
C THR A 40 22.65 -7.01 -6.32
N GLN A 41 23.73 -6.89 -5.58
CA GLN A 41 24.55 -5.70 -5.63
C GLN A 41 26.00 -6.15 -5.75
N GLN A 42 26.70 -5.62 -6.73
CA GLN A 42 28.10 -5.95 -6.90
C GLN A 42 28.94 -4.95 -6.14
N LYS A 43 29.76 -5.45 -5.23
CA LYS A 43 30.65 -4.58 -4.50
C LYS A 43 31.96 -4.40 -5.25
N ARG A 44 32.59 -3.28 -4.98
CA ARG A 44 33.88 -2.97 -5.54
C ARG A 44 34.80 -4.13 -5.29
N HIS A 45 35.45 -4.61 -6.26
CA HIS A 45 36.44 -5.67 -6.16
C HIS A 45 35.91 -7.06 -6.08
N LYS A 46 34.63 -7.29 -5.99
CA LYS A 46 34.34 -8.56 -5.93
C LYS A 46 33.09 -9.09 -5.88
N LYS A 47 32.74 -9.58 -4.90
CA LYS A 47 31.64 -10.47 -4.75
C LYS A 47 30.33 -9.80 -4.99
N THR A 48 29.42 -10.49 -5.62
CA THR A 48 28.04 -10.10 -5.70
C THR A 48 27.36 -10.46 -4.39
N GLU A 49 26.66 -9.53 -3.80
CA GLU A 49 25.90 -9.79 -2.59
C GLU A 49 24.43 -9.67 -2.86
N ALA A 50 23.66 -10.54 -2.23
CA ALA A 50 22.22 -10.45 -2.34
C ALA A 50 21.73 -9.22 -1.60
N LEU A 51 20.84 -8.50 -2.28
CA LEU A 51 20.12 -7.42 -1.60
C LEU A 51 18.92 -8.02 -0.90
N LEU A 52 18.67 -7.57 0.29
CA LEU A 52 17.54 -8.04 1.06
C LEU A 52 16.46 -6.97 1.11
N CYS A 53 15.24 -7.44 1.07
CA CYS A 53 14.07 -6.58 1.20
C CYS A 53 13.21 -7.09 2.34
N HIS A 54 12.49 -6.17 2.96
CA HIS A 54 11.38 -6.54 3.81
C HIS A 54 10.20 -6.81 2.92
N GLU A 55 9.62 -7.98 3.03
CA GLU A 55 8.43 -8.32 2.27
C GLU A 55 7.26 -8.47 3.23
N TYR A 56 6.21 -7.76 2.95
CA TYR A 56 4.99 -7.80 3.77
C TYR A 56 3.85 -8.34 2.96
N VAL A 57 2.92 -8.99 3.63
CA VAL A 57 1.63 -9.28 3.04
C VAL A 57 0.63 -8.33 3.67
N LEU A 58 -0.01 -7.55 2.84
CA LEU A 58 -1.05 -6.63 3.26
C LEU A 58 -2.39 -7.16 2.79
N ARG A 59 -3.28 -7.41 3.72
CA ARG A 59 -4.59 -7.96 3.39
C ARG A 59 -5.63 -6.87 3.40
N SER A 60 -6.32 -6.71 2.30
CA SER A 60 -7.38 -5.74 2.16
C SER A 60 -8.60 -6.47 1.60
N GLY A 61 -9.59 -6.71 2.47
CA GLY A 61 -10.74 -7.47 2.06
C GLY A 61 -10.34 -8.89 1.65
N ASN A 62 -10.65 -9.26 0.42
CA ASN A 62 -10.31 -10.59 -0.08
C ASN A 62 -9.09 -10.59 -0.99
N ILE A 63 -8.25 -9.57 -0.90
CA ILE A 63 -7.03 -9.51 -1.70
C ILE A 63 -5.83 -9.39 -0.77
N ASP A 64 -4.82 -10.20 -1.04
CA ASP A 64 -3.54 -10.10 -0.37
C ASP A 64 -2.53 -9.51 -1.34
N TYR A 65 -1.91 -8.43 -0.92
CA TYR A 65 -0.84 -7.78 -1.69
C TYR A 65 0.48 -8.15 -1.08
N ARG A 66 1.40 -8.61 -1.91
CA ARG A 66 2.77 -8.85 -1.46
C ARG A 66 3.59 -7.65 -1.86
N ILE A 67 4.15 -6.95 -0.89
CA ILE A 67 4.85 -5.71 -1.13
C ILE A 67 6.25 -5.77 -0.55
N GLN A 68 7.18 -5.08 -1.17
CA GLN A 68 8.57 -5.13 -0.78
C GLN A 68 9.17 -3.73 -0.65
N GLN A 69 10.10 -3.61 0.29
CA GLN A 69 10.87 -2.39 0.46
C GLN A 69 12.30 -2.80 0.78
N LYS A 70 13.27 -2.17 0.13
CA LYS A 70 14.67 -2.48 0.41
C LYS A 70 15.01 -2.22 1.86
N GLN A 71 15.76 -3.11 2.44
CA GLN A 71 16.30 -2.89 3.77
C GLN A 71 17.35 -1.79 3.71
N GLY A 72 17.36 -0.94 4.69
CA GLY A 72 18.32 0.14 4.75
C GLY A 72 18.29 0.76 6.11
N LYS A 73 19.16 1.76 6.29
CA LYS A 73 19.30 2.37 7.60
C LYS A 73 18.03 2.97 8.15
N ASN A 74 17.20 3.50 7.26
CA ASN A 74 15.98 4.17 7.69
C ASN A 74 14.72 3.36 7.44
N ALA A 75 14.88 2.09 7.10
CA ALA A 75 13.72 1.26 6.81
C ALA A 75 13.19 0.67 8.11
N GLU A 76 12.17 1.29 8.64
CA GLU A 76 11.54 0.79 9.84
C GLU A 76 10.62 -0.36 9.51
N LEU A 77 10.60 -1.35 10.38
CA LEU A 77 9.69 -2.47 10.20
C LEU A 77 8.27 -2.06 10.51
N LEU A 78 7.35 -2.54 9.69
CA LEU A 78 5.94 -2.38 10.00
C LEU A 78 5.52 -3.51 10.95
N PRO A 79 4.82 -3.19 12.01
CA PRO A 79 4.39 -4.26 12.92
C PRO A 79 3.31 -5.12 12.28
N VAL A 80 3.41 -6.41 12.46
CA VAL A 80 2.38 -7.33 12.00
C VAL A 80 1.14 -7.09 12.84
N GLY A 81 0.01 -7.02 12.16
CA GLY A 81 -1.26 -6.75 12.81
C GLY A 81 -1.70 -5.30 12.73
N VAL A 82 -0.83 -4.40 12.27
CA VAL A 82 -1.19 -3.00 12.23
C VAL A 82 -2.14 -2.74 11.06
N GLN A 83 -3.08 -1.85 11.28
CA GLN A 83 -3.93 -1.39 10.20
C GLN A 83 -3.25 -0.25 9.48
N ALA A 84 -3.35 -0.27 8.18
CA ALA A 84 -2.72 0.72 7.32
C ALA A 84 -3.70 1.22 6.29
N GLU A 85 -3.46 2.43 5.82
CA GLU A 85 -4.19 2.90 4.64
C GLU A 85 -3.20 3.00 3.50
N PHE A 86 -3.67 2.71 2.30
CA PHE A 86 -2.79 2.64 1.16
C PHE A 86 -3.51 3.00 -0.13
N ARG A 87 -2.71 3.38 -1.11
CA ARG A 87 -3.18 3.57 -2.48
C ARG A 87 -2.16 2.98 -3.42
N ILE A 88 -2.60 2.54 -4.57
CA ILE A 88 -1.73 1.90 -5.54
C ILE A 88 -1.69 2.72 -6.81
N GLU A 89 -0.47 2.95 -7.31
CA GLU A 89 -0.26 3.58 -8.60
C GLU A 89 0.69 2.68 -9.37
N LYS A 90 0.19 2.07 -10.43
CA LYS A 90 0.98 1.14 -11.24
C LYS A 90 1.49 -0.01 -10.37
N ASP A 91 2.79 -0.15 -10.23
CA ASP A 91 3.37 -1.22 -9.43
C ASP A 91 3.84 -0.74 -8.05
N ARG A 92 3.42 0.45 -7.65
CA ARG A 92 3.83 1.01 -6.37
C ARG A 92 2.67 1.16 -5.43
N MET A 93 2.93 0.87 -4.18
CA MET A 93 1.95 1.09 -3.13
C MET A 93 2.46 2.18 -2.20
N PHE A 94 1.62 3.17 -1.97
CA PHE A 94 1.92 4.23 -1.02
C PHE A 94 1.13 3.92 0.24
N LEU A 95 1.82 3.63 1.31
CA LEU A 95 1.23 3.08 2.51
C LEU A 95 1.54 3.92 3.72
N ARG A 96 0.55 4.09 4.56
CA ARG A 96 0.69 4.84 5.81
C ARG A 96 0.22 3.95 6.95
N ALA A 97 1.09 3.67 7.88
CA ALA A 97 0.78 2.83 9.03
C ALA A 97 1.37 3.45 10.29
N PRO A 98 0.62 3.58 11.36
CA PRO A 98 -0.80 3.19 11.44
C PRO A 98 -1.67 4.06 10.56
N ALA A 99 -2.83 3.55 10.22
CA ALA A 99 -3.73 4.27 9.32
C ALA A 99 -4.01 5.66 9.85
N GLY A 100 -3.83 6.65 8.96
CA GLY A 100 -4.10 8.03 9.31
C GLY A 100 -3.02 8.73 10.11
N GLU A 101 -1.99 8.04 10.55
CA GLU A 101 -0.97 8.65 11.40
C GLU A 101 0.45 8.61 10.90
N GLY A 102 0.83 7.57 10.26
CA GLY A 102 2.22 7.44 9.87
C GLY A 102 2.57 8.26 8.65
N LYS A 103 3.85 8.31 8.35
CA LYS A 103 4.29 8.91 7.09
C LYS A 103 3.98 7.96 5.96
N GLU A 104 3.71 8.52 4.80
CA GLU A 104 3.48 7.71 3.63
C GLU A 104 4.80 7.12 3.15
N ARG A 105 4.84 5.82 2.99
CA ARG A 105 6.02 5.09 2.52
C ARG A 105 5.70 4.37 1.24
N GLN A 106 6.69 4.22 0.39
CA GLN A 106 6.53 3.63 -0.91
C GLN A 106 7.05 2.21 -0.92
N PHE A 107 6.26 1.30 -1.45
CA PHE A 107 6.62 -0.10 -1.58
C PHE A 107 6.42 -0.56 -3.01
N LEU A 108 7.13 -1.59 -3.41
CA LEU A 108 6.91 -2.23 -4.70
C LEU A 108 5.88 -3.32 -4.54
N VAL A 109 4.86 -3.34 -5.38
CA VAL A 109 3.86 -4.40 -5.35
C VAL A 109 4.38 -5.54 -6.22
N VAL A 110 4.65 -6.67 -5.58
CA VAL A 110 5.21 -7.82 -6.27
C VAL A 110 4.13 -8.73 -6.82
N SER A 111 3.04 -8.88 -6.08
CA SER A 111 1.94 -9.70 -6.52
C SER A 111 0.67 -9.36 -5.77
N GLU A 112 -0.44 -9.75 -6.37
CA GLU A 112 -1.76 -9.66 -5.77
C GLU A 112 -2.40 -11.01 -5.92
N ALA A 113 -3.08 -11.46 -4.90
CA ALA A 113 -3.74 -12.75 -4.95
C ALA A 113 -5.04 -12.69 -4.19
N ALA A 114 -5.99 -13.46 -4.66
CA ALA A 114 -7.24 -13.57 -3.93
C ALA A 114 -6.98 -14.29 -2.62
N ASN A 115 -7.60 -13.77 -1.58
CA ASN A 115 -7.47 -14.36 -0.27
C ASN A 115 -8.44 -15.51 -0.17
N THR A 116 -7.92 -16.71 -0.08
CA THR A 116 -8.75 -17.90 -0.08
C THR A 116 -9.04 -18.43 1.30
N ASN A 117 -8.83 -17.63 2.31
CA ASN A 117 -9.14 -18.06 3.66
C ASN A 117 -10.61 -18.03 3.98
N VAL A 118 -11.43 -17.96 2.97
CA VAL A 118 -12.86 -17.96 3.18
C VAL A 118 -13.29 -19.36 3.51
N PRO A 119 -13.80 -19.60 4.69
CA PRO A 119 -14.07 -20.96 5.11
C PRO A 119 -15.16 -21.63 4.32
N ASP A 120 -15.99 -20.88 3.68
CA ASP A 120 -17.07 -21.50 2.95
C ASP A 120 -16.65 -21.99 1.59
N VAL A 121 -15.42 -21.86 1.26
CA VAL A 121 -14.96 -22.35 -0.02
C VAL A 121 -14.55 -23.78 0.15
N VAL A 122 -15.30 -24.54 0.80
CA VAL A 122 -15.01 -25.93 0.90
C VAL A 122 -15.42 -26.58 -0.36
N PRO A 123 -14.56 -27.28 -1.02
CA PRO A 123 -14.95 -27.95 -2.22
C PRO A 123 -15.96 -29.00 -1.89
N PRO A 124 -16.92 -29.00 -2.64
CA PRO A 124 -17.89 -30.04 -2.44
C PRO A 124 -17.26 -31.31 -2.76
N ARG A 125 -17.54 -32.22 -2.47
CA ARG A 125 -16.96 -33.39 -2.73
C ARG A 125 -17.62 -34.15 -3.59
#